data_07b2ed48670ae9389ccb753608d7c75b
#
_entry.id   07b2ed48670ae9389ccb753608d7c75b
#
_cell.length_a   1.000
_cell.length_b   1.000
_cell.length_c   1.000
_cell.angle_alpha   90.00
_cell.angle_beta   90.00
_cell.angle_gamma   90.00
#
_symmetry.space_group_name_H-M   'P 1'
#
loop_
_entity.id
_entity.type
_entity.pdbx_description
1 polymer ?
#
loop_
_entity_poly.entity_id
_entity_poly.type
_entity_poly.pdbx_seq_one_letter_code
_entity_poly.pdbx_strand_id
1 'polypeptide(L)'
;STPMKDVNQSEREDVFKFIVNELQAALPYLNEAHSNQKGEYYGRMTRPVACFLLAKLFLNVEIYTDNDWTDGSRPSGKTYRVKIGSQTVNAWQAVQAYCDSIRGMGYQLSSRMADNFVVYNEPSEENIFTIPMDKHALQNQMQYLFRSRHYNHGKAYGLSGENGTSATVETLRTFGYDTDSVDHRFEDSFFAGTVLDPNGNPVKLDDGSTLEYLPWAIRLDVSAQPYEKSAGARMKKYEVDLKSTKDGKLSDN
;
A
#
# COMPACT_ATOMS: atom_id res chain seq x y z
N SER A 1 21.47 29.34 -21.18
CA SER A 1 20.41 28.83 -20.29
C SER A 1 19.15 29.61 -20.61
N THR A 2 18.11 28.89 -21.04
CA THR A 2 16.79 29.49 -21.24
C THR A 2 16.25 29.81 -19.85
N PRO A 3 15.79 31.06 -19.58
CA PRO A 3 15.16 31.37 -18.28
C PRO A 3 13.97 30.43 -18.07
N MET A 4 13.88 29.80 -16.90
CA MET A 4 12.65 29.09 -16.53
C MET A 4 11.52 30.13 -16.52
N LYS A 5 10.48 29.86 -17.32
CA LYS A 5 9.23 30.62 -17.18
C LYS A 5 8.66 30.36 -15.77
N ASP A 6 8.12 31.40 -15.15
CA ASP A 6 7.36 31.24 -13.93
C ASP A 6 6.25 30.22 -14.16
N VAL A 7 6.22 29.19 -13.33
CA VAL A 7 5.18 28.16 -13.36
C VAL A 7 4.02 28.63 -12.50
N ASN A 8 2.89 28.92 -13.12
CA ASN A 8 1.67 29.27 -12.39
C ASN A 8 0.99 28.00 -11.88
N GLN A 9 0.44 28.07 -10.69
CA GLN A 9 -0.41 27.01 -10.13
C GLN A 9 -1.74 26.97 -10.91
N SER A 10 -2.15 25.77 -11.33
CA SER A 10 -3.48 25.55 -11.92
C SER A 10 -4.49 25.16 -10.84
N GLU A 11 -5.77 25.42 -11.10
CA GLU A 11 -6.85 24.94 -10.25
C GLU A 11 -6.87 23.40 -10.22
N ARG A 12 -7.21 22.85 -9.06
CA ARG A 12 -7.26 21.39 -8.85
C ARG A 12 -8.22 20.70 -9.82
N GLU A 13 -9.37 21.30 -10.06
CA GLU A 13 -10.37 20.78 -10.98
C GLU A 13 -9.85 20.73 -12.43
N ASP A 14 -9.07 21.71 -12.88
CA ASP A 14 -8.50 21.72 -14.22
C ASP A 14 -7.47 20.61 -14.39
N VAL A 15 -6.62 20.39 -13.40
CA VAL A 15 -5.66 19.27 -13.39
C VAL A 15 -6.40 17.93 -13.37
N PHE A 16 -7.45 17.80 -12.58
CA PHE A 16 -8.28 16.59 -12.54
C PHE A 16 -8.89 16.29 -13.92
N LYS A 17 -9.52 17.29 -14.56
CA LYS A 17 -10.11 17.15 -15.91
C LYS A 17 -9.05 16.77 -16.94
N PHE A 18 -7.88 17.41 -16.87
CA PHE A 18 -6.76 17.07 -17.77
C PHE A 18 -6.37 15.59 -17.63
N ILE A 19 -6.13 15.10 -16.39
CA ILE A 19 -5.74 13.72 -16.15
C ILE A 19 -6.81 12.73 -16.63
N VAL A 20 -8.09 13.02 -16.36
CA VAL A 20 -9.20 12.16 -16.81
C VAL A 20 -9.24 12.08 -18.34
N ASN A 21 -9.12 13.21 -19.03
CA ASN A 21 -9.14 13.26 -20.48
C ASN A 21 -7.97 12.49 -21.10
N GLU A 22 -6.76 12.66 -20.58
CA GLU A 22 -5.56 11.95 -21.06
C GLU A 22 -5.70 10.42 -20.84
N LEU A 23 -6.14 9.98 -19.66
CA LEU A 23 -6.35 8.56 -19.40
C LEU A 23 -7.44 7.97 -20.29
N GLN A 24 -8.57 8.64 -20.48
CA GLN A 24 -9.64 8.17 -21.37
C GLN A 24 -9.19 8.11 -22.83
N ALA A 25 -8.41 9.08 -23.28
CA ALA A 25 -7.84 9.09 -24.64
C ALA A 25 -6.83 7.95 -24.86
N ALA A 26 -6.08 7.58 -23.82
CA ALA A 26 -5.09 6.49 -23.86
C ALA A 26 -5.74 5.10 -23.90
N LEU A 27 -6.90 4.88 -23.26
CA LEU A 27 -7.51 3.56 -23.09
C LEU A 27 -7.57 2.70 -24.37
N PRO A 28 -7.96 3.20 -25.54
CA PRO A 28 -8.04 2.39 -26.78
C PRO A 28 -6.70 1.85 -27.26
N TYR A 29 -5.59 2.48 -26.85
CA TYR A 29 -4.25 2.15 -27.31
C TYR A 29 -3.47 1.29 -26.29
N LEU A 30 -4.01 1.08 -25.09
CA LEU A 30 -3.38 0.30 -24.05
C LEU A 30 -3.75 -1.19 -24.16
N ASN A 31 -2.75 -2.06 -23.93
CA ASN A 31 -2.94 -3.51 -23.88
C ASN A 31 -3.70 -3.92 -22.61
N GLU A 32 -4.44 -5.02 -22.67
CA GLU A 32 -5.21 -5.58 -21.54
C GLU A 32 -4.38 -6.52 -20.64
N ALA A 33 -3.09 -6.71 -20.93
CA ALA A 33 -2.22 -7.59 -20.16
C ALA A 33 -2.11 -7.16 -18.69
N HIS A 34 -1.85 -8.14 -17.84
CA HIS A 34 -1.60 -7.94 -16.42
C HIS A 34 -0.19 -7.36 -16.20
N SER A 35 -0.13 -6.16 -15.64
CA SER A 35 1.13 -5.44 -15.40
C SER A 35 2.00 -6.07 -14.30
N ASN A 36 1.43 -6.85 -13.39
CA ASN A 36 2.14 -7.53 -12.31
C ASN A 36 2.72 -8.88 -12.71
N GLN A 37 2.31 -9.46 -13.82
CA GLN A 37 2.79 -10.75 -14.29
C GLN A 37 4.05 -10.62 -15.14
N LYS A 38 4.99 -11.57 -15.00
CA LYS A 38 6.21 -11.60 -15.81
C LYS A 38 5.88 -11.72 -17.29
N GLY A 39 6.56 -10.93 -18.11
CA GLY A 39 6.37 -10.89 -19.55
C GLY A 39 6.61 -9.51 -20.13
N GLU A 40 6.16 -9.29 -21.38
CA GLU A 40 6.38 -8.05 -22.11
C GLU A 40 5.82 -6.81 -21.39
N TYR A 41 4.72 -6.96 -20.67
CA TYR A 41 4.02 -5.85 -20.01
C TYR A 41 4.33 -5.72 -18.52
N TYR A 42 5.29 -6.49 -18.01
CA TYR A 42 5.66 -6.45 -16.59
C TYR A 42 6.14 -5.05 -16.17
N GLY A 43 5.47 -4.46 -15.19
CA GLY A 43 5.74 -3.11 -14.70
C GLY A 43 5.35 -1.98 -15.65
N ARG A 44 4.64 -2.25 -16.75
CA ARG A 44 4.18 -1.23 -17.71
C ARG A 44 2.76 -0.77 -17.40
N MET A 45 2.46 0.43 -17.88
CA MET A 45 1.09 0.95 -17.88
C MET A 45 0.24 0.19 -18.90
N THR A 46 -0.78 -0.50 -18.41
CA THR A 46 -1.73 -1.28 -19.23
C THR A 46 -3.15 -0.75 -19.03
N ARG A 47 -4.10 -1.24 -19.84
CA ARG A 47 -5.50 -0.78 -19.75
C ARG A 47 -6.11 -0.99 -18.37
N PRO A 48 -5.93 -2.12 -17.67
CA PRO A 48 -6.38 -2.28 -16.28
C PRO A 48 -5.84 -1.20 -15.34
N VAL A 49 -4.57 -0.81 -15.49
CA VAL A 49 -3.96 0.24 -14.67
C VAL A 49 -4.62 1.60 -14.92
N ALA A 50 -4.86 1.94 -16.19
CA ALA A 50 -5.57 3.18 -16.54
C ALA A 50 -7.02 3.19 -16.04
N CYS A 51 -7.74 2.07 -16.15
CA CYS A 51 -9.08 1.91 -15.57
C CYS A 51 -9.07 2.09 -14.05
N PHE A 52 -8.08 1.53 -13.37
CA PHE A 52 -7.94 1.68 -11.92
C PHE A 52 -7.69 3.14 -11.51
N LEU A 53 -6.82 3.85 -12.24
CA LEU A 53 -6.58 5.28 -12.00
C LEU A 53 -7.86 6.10 -12.20
N LEU A 54 -8.61 5.83 -13.27
CA LEU A 54 -9.90 6.49 -13.53
C LEU A 54 -10.92 6.19 -12.42
N ALA A 55 -11.02 4.93 -11.97
CA ALA A 55 -11.89 4.58 -10.84
C ALA A 55 -11.51 5.36 -9.57
N LYS A 56 -10.21 5.45 -9.24
CA LYS A 56 -9.73 6.25 -8.09
C LYS A 56 -10.02 7.74 -8.23
N LEU A 57 -9.85 8.30 -9.41
CA LEU A 57 -10.15 9.71 -9.68
C LEU A 57 -11.64 10.00 -9.45
N PHE A 58 -12.54 9.19 -10.01
CA PHE A 58 -13.97 9.39 -9.84
C PHE A 58 -14.46 9.06 -8.43
N LEU A 59 -13.83 8.12 -7.73
CA LEU A 59 -14.15 7.85 -6.32
C LEU A 59 -13.88 9.08 -5.42
N ASN A 60 -12.91 9.92 -5.80
CA ASN A 60 -12.52 11.12 -5.08
C ASN A 60 -12.96 12.42 -5.80
N VAL A 61 -13.91 12.35 -6.72
CA VAL A 61 -14.32 13.49 -7.53
C VAL A 61 -14.77 14.69 -6.70
N GLU A 62 -15.47 14.45 -5.60
CA GLU A 62 -15.96 15.51 -4.70
C GLU A 62 -14.81 16.34 -4.11
N ILE A 63 -13.66 15.71 -3.87
CA ILE A 63 -12.46 16.42 -3.38
C ILE A 63 -11.73 17.14 -4.53
N TYR A 64 -11.61 16.49 -5.69
CA TYR A 64 -10.84 17.05 -6.79
C TYR A 64 -11.54 18.18 -7.52
N THR A 65 -12.88 18.24 -7.45
CA THR A 65 -13.68 19.32 -8.06
C THR A 65 -14.10 20.41 -7.09
N ASP A 66 -13.70 20.31 -5.84
CA ASP A 66 -13.90 21.34 -4.82
C ASP A 66 -12.67 22.27 -4.78
N ASN A 67 -12.76 23.42 -5.44
CA ASN A 67 -11.67 24.40 -5.46
C ASN A 67 -11.66 25.29 -4.20
N ASP A 68 -12.79 25.38 -3.48
CA ASP A 68 -12.89 26.17 -2.23
C ASP A 68 -13.67 25.40 -1.15
N TRP A 69 -12.96 24.61 -0.38
CA TRP A 69 -13.53 23.84 0.72
C TRP A 69 -14.06 24.72 1.90
N THR A 70 -13.84 26.03 1.87
CA THR A 70 -14.25 26.98 2.93
C THR A 70 -15.63 27.58 2.70
N ASP A 71 -16.17 27.50 1.48
CA ASP A 71 -17.43 28.16 1.08
C ASP A 71 -18.70 27.41 1.55
N GLY A 72 -18.55 26.24 2.16
CA GLY A 72 -19.67 25.40 2.62
C GLY A 72 -20.41 24.65 1.49
N SER A 73 -20.07 24.91 0.23
CA SER A 73 -20.55 24.13 -0.93
C SER A 73 -19.75 22.84 -1.06
N ARG A 74 -20.41 21.78 -1.51
CA ARG A 74 -19.73 20.50 -1.74
C ARG A 74 -20.17 19.93 -3.08
N PRO A 75 -19.23 19.71 -4.00
CA PRO A 75 -19.51 18.95 -5.22
C PRO A 75 -20.04 17.55 -4.86
N SER A 76 -20.86 17.00 -5.73
CA SER A 76 -21.40 15.66 -5.52
C SER A 76 -21.12 14.74 -6.70
N GLY A 77 -20.59 13.56 -6.42
CA GLY A 77 -20.38 12.52 -7.42
C GLY A 77 -21.67 12.05 -8.08
N LYS A 78 -22.83 12.21 -7.42
CA LYS A 78 -24.15 11.91 -8.02
C LYS A 78 -24.52 12.86 -9.15
N THR A 79 -24.05 14.11 -9.08
CA THR A 79 -24.35 15.14 -10.09
C THR A 79 -23.25 15.31 -11.11
N TYR A 80 -22.03 14.92 -10.80
CA TYR A 80 -20.90 14.97 -11.72
C TYR A 80 -21.13 14.03 -12.91
N ARG A 81 -21.03 14.53 -14.13
CA ARG A 81 -21.28 13.76 -15.36
C ARG A 81 -20.00 13.44 -16.08
N VAL A 82 -19.87 12.17 -16.45
CA VAL A 82 -18.73 11.66 -17.20
C VAL A 82 -19.22 10.82 -18.38
N LYS A 83 -18.54 10.92 -19.51
CA LYS A 83 -18.82 10.13 -20.69
C LYS A 83 -17.96 8.86 -20.69
N ILE A 84 -18.59 7.69 -20.80
CA ILE A 84 -17.92 6.40 -20.96
C ILE A 84 -18.50 5.74 -22.22
N GLY A 85 -17.68 5.65 -23.26
CA GLY A 85 -18.17 5.22 -24.57
C GLY A 85 -19.30 6.15 -25.10
N SER A 86 -20.45 5.60 -25.37
CA SER A 86 -21.65 6.35 -25.81
C SER A 86 -22.54 6.82 -24.65
N GLN A 87 -22.29 6.40 -23.43
CA GLN A 87 -23.15 6.70 -22.28
C GLN A 87 -22.63 7.87 -21.46
N THR A 88 -23.55 8.66 -20.91
CA THR A 88 -23.24 9.67 -19.90
C THR A 88 -23.75 9.17 -18.55
N VAL A 89 -22.85 9.00 -17.59
CA VAL A 89 -23.12 8.43 -16.27
C VAL A 89 -22.69 9.41 -15.17
N ASN A 90 -23.09 9.17 -13.92
CA ASN A 90 -22.51 9.92 -12.80
C ASN A 90 -21.17 9.31 -12.37
N ALA A 91 -20.43 10.02 -11.48
CA ALA A 91 -19.09 9.57 -11.06
C ALA A 91 -19.12 8.18 -10.39
N TRP A 92 -20.11 7.89 -9.56
CA TRP A 92 -20.21 6.59 -8.87
C TRP A 92 -20.47 5.44 -9.84
N GLN A 93 -21.31 5.67 -10.85
CA GLN A 93 -21.51 4.72 -11.94
C GLN A 93 -20.25 4.55 -12.79
N ALA A 94 -19.47 5.61 -12.97
CA ALA A 94 -18.17 5.52 -13.65
C ALA A 94 -17.18 4.65 -12.87
N VAL A 95 -17.11 4.78 -11.54
CA VAL A 95 -16.30 3.89 -10.69
C VAL A 95 -16.69 2.43 -10.92
N GLN A 96 -17.97 2.11 -10.87
CA GLN A 96 -18.47 0.75 -11.11
C GLN A 96 -18.08 0.23 -12.49
N ALA A 97 -18.29 1.03 -13.54
CA ALA A 97 -17.96 0.65 -14.91
C ALA A 97 -16.47 0.35 -15.12
N TYR A 98 -15.58 1.15 -14.54
CA TYR A 98 -14.14 0.88 -14.62
C TYR A 98 -13.71 -0.32 -13.76
N CYS A 99 -14.32 -0.55 -12.59
CA CYS A 99 -14.07 -1.75 -11.81
C CYS A 99 -14.57 -3.01 -12.52
N ASP A 100 -15.73 -2.97 -13.16
CA ASP A 100 -16.26 -4.07 -13.97
C ASP A 100 -15.38 -4.36 -15.20
N SER A 101 -14.82 -3.30 -15.81
CA SER A 101 -13.85 -3.47 -16.89
C SER A 101 -12.57 -4.18 -16.42
N ILE A 102 -12.04 -3.84 -15.24
CA ILE A 102 -10.88 -4.49 -14.64
C ILE A 102 -11.19 -5.98 -14.39
N ARG A 103 -12.35 -6.27 -13.79
CA ARG A 103 -12.79 -7.66 -13.57
C ARG A 103 -12.95 -8.42 -14.88
N GLY A 104 -13.48 -7.78 -15.93
CA GLY A 104 -13.60 -8.35 -17.28
C GLY A 104 -12.26 -8.69 -17.93
N MET A 105 -11.17 -8.04 -17.51
CA MET A 105 -9.79 -8.32 -17.93
C MET A 105 -9.08 -9.36 -17.05
N GLY A 106 -9.81 -10.11 -16.20
CA GLY A 106 -9.31 -11.26 -15.47
C GLY A 106 -8.77 -10.97 -14.06
N TYR A 107 -8.97 -9.77 -13.53
CA TYR A 107 -8.61 -9.46 -12.15
C TYR A 107 -9.67 -9.92 -11.17
N GLN A 108 -9.25 -10.47 -10.04
CA GLN A 108 -10.13 -10.87 -8.94
C GLN A 108 -9.41 -10.72 -7.60
N LEU A 109 -10.16 -10.67 -6.52
CA LEU A 109 -9.59 -10.64 -5.18
C LEU A 109 -8.92 -11.98 -4.86
N SER A 110 -7.73 -11.92 -4.26
CA SER A 110 -7.06 -13.09 -3.71
C SER A 110 -7.86 -13.67 -2.54
N SER A 111 -7.81 -14.99 -2.37
CA SER A 111 -8.49 -15.66 -1.26
C SER A 111 -7.95 -15.22 0.11
N ARG A 112 -6.69 -14.86 0.16
CA ARG A 112 -6.00 -14.30 1.33
C ARG A 112 -5.29 -13.00 0.95
N MET A 113 -5.51 -11.96 1.75
CA MET A 113 -4.83 -10.67 1.54
C MET A 113 -3.29 -10.82 1.53
N ALA A 114 -2.76 -11.69 2.41
CA ALA A 114 -1.32 -11.90 2.54
C ALA A 114 -0.65 -12.38 1.23
N ASP A 115 -1.37 -13.08 0.36
CA ASP A 115 -0.83 -13.62 -0.90
C ASP A 115 -0.39 -12.52 -1.87
N ASN A 116 -0.92 -11.30 -1.70
CA ASN A 116 -0.52 -10.13 -2.49
C ASN A 116 0.81 -9.51 -2.05
N PHE A 117 1.32 -9.89 -0.87
CA PHE A 117 2.50 -9.29 -0.23
C PHE A 117 3.64 -10.28 0.00
N VAL A 118 3.57 -11.45 -0.62
CA VAL A 118 4.66 -12.42 -0.66
C VAL A 118 5.78 -11.93 -1.58
N VAL A 119 7.00 -12.47 -1.42
CA VAL A 119 8.17 -12.03 -2.20
C VAL A 119 7.96 -12.28 -3.71
N TYR A 120 7.39 -13.42 -4.06
CA TYR A 120 7.08 -13.79 -5.45
C TYR A 120 5.59 -13.65 -5.72
N ASN A 121 5.11 -12.41 -5.74
CA ASN A 121 3.69 -12.08 -5.86
C ASN A 121 3.22 -11.83 -7.31
N GLU A 122 4.05 -12.13 -8.30
CA GLU A 122 3.69 -11.97 -9.71
C GLU A 122 2.45 -12.79 -10.13
N PRO A 123 2.16 -13.96 -9.54
CA PRO A 123 0.93 -14.70 -9.86
C PRO A 123 -0.36 -14.09 -9.29
N SER A 124 -0.28 -13.05 -8.43
CA SER A 124 -1.47 -12.42 -7.87
C SER A 124 -2.41 -11.94 -8.96
N GLU A 125 -3.68 -12.30 -8.84
CA GLU A 125 -4.75 -11.82 -9.74
C GLU A 125 -5.40 -10.53 -9.22
N GLU A 126 -5.00 -10.04 -8.03
CA GLU A 126 -5.49 -8.82 -7.42
C GLU A 126 -4.58 -7.62 -7.69
N ASN A 127 -3.27 -7.83 -7.78
CA ASN A 127 -2.30 -6.75 -7.98
C ASN A 127 -2.40 -6.17 -9.39
N ILE A 128 -2.91 -4.95 -9.53
CA ILE A 128 -3.17 -4.30 -10.82
C ILE A 128 -1.91 -3.67 -11.40
N PHE A 129 -1.11 -2.99 -10.57
CA PHE A 129 0.12 -2.34 -10.99
C PHE A 129 1.25 -2.65 -10.02
N THR A 130 2.39 -3.04 -10.57
CA THR A 130 3.58 -3.38 -9.80
C THR A 130 4.79 -2.64 -10.36
N ILE A 131 5.58 -2.08 -9.47
CA ILE A 131 6.93 -1.60 -9.80
C ILE A 131 7.88 -2.78 -9.54
N PRO A 132 8.41 -3.43 -10.59
CA PRO A 132 9.31 -4.56 -10.41
C PRO A 132 10.54 -4.15 -9.60
N MET A 133 10.80 -4.89 -8.52
CA MET A 133 11.98 -4.70 -7.69
C MET A 133 12.99 -5.80 -8.00
N ASP A 134 14.25 -5.41 -8.13
CA ASP A 134 15.37 -6.31 -8.39
C ASP A 134 16.38 -6.24 -7.25
N LYS A 135 16.77 -7.40 -6.72
CA LYS A 135 17.69 -7.48 -5.58
C LYS A 135 19.07 -6.88 -5.87
N HIS A 136 19.49 -6.82 -7.12
CA HIS A 136 20.79 -6.28 -7.50
C HIS A 136 20.74 -4.78 -7.74
N ALA A 137 19.66 -4.28 -8.37
CA ALA A 137 19.51 -2.87 -8.71
C ALA A 137 18.99 -2.00 -7.55
N LEU A 138 18.21 -2.60 -6.62
CA LEU A 138 17.44 -1.88 -5.60
C LEU A 138 17.71 -2.37 -4.18
N GLN A 139 18.88 -2.91 -3.92
CA GLN A 139 19.28 -3.59 -2.67
C GLN A 139 18.95 -2.82 -1.38
N ASN A 140 19.07 -1.51 -1.37
CA ASN A 140 18.94 -0.71 -0.17
C ASN A 140 17.53 -0.14 0.07
N GLN A 141 16.62 -0.27 -0.89
CA GLN A 141 15.29 0.34 -0.78
C GLN A 141 14.37 -0.41 0.16
N MET A 142 14.58 -1.72 0.33
CA MET A 142 13.71 -2.59 1.11
C MET A 142 13.96 -2.53 2.62
N GLN A 143 15.07 -1.97 3.08
CA GLN A 143 15.37 -1.82 4.51
C GLN A 143 14.29 -1.05 5.27
N TYR A 144 13.64 -0.11 4.62
CA TYR A 144 12.56 0.68 5.22
C TYR A 144 11.34 -0.13 5.63
N LEU A 145 11.07 -1.25 4.99
CA LEU A 145 9.96 -2.14 5.34
C LEU A 145 10.15 -2.80 6.71
N PHE A 146 11.40 -2.94 7.15
CA PHE A 146 11.75 -3.59 8.42
C PHE A 146 12.04 -2.61 9.56
N ARG A 147 11.96 -1.32 9.33
CA ARG A 147 12.13 -0.27 10.36
C ARG A 147 11.20 -0.46 11.56
N SER A 148 10.04 -1.04 11.33
CA SER A 148 9.06 -1.31 12.37
C SER A 148 9.51 -2.38 13.37
N ARG A 149 10.42 -3.29 13.00
CA ARG A 149 10.80 -4.43 13.86
C ARG A 149 11.82 -4.01 14.92
N HIS A 150 11.70 -4.60 16.11
CA HIS A 150 12.73 -4.52 17.14
C HIS A 150 14.05 -5.10 16.63
N TYR A 151 15.20 -4.66 17.16
CA TYR A 151 16.53 -5.12 16.73
C TYR A 151 16.68 -6.63 16.82
N ASN A 152 16.26 -7.25 17.93
CA ASN A 152 16.36 -8.69 18.13
C ASN A 152 15.38 -9.44 17.21
N HIS A 153 14.20 -8.88 16.92
CA HIS A 153 13.29 -9.44 15.92
C HIS A 153 13.91 -9.41 14.53
N GLY A 154 14.46 -8.28 14.10
CA GLY A 154 15.18 -8.19 12.83
C GLY A 154 16.31 -9.21 12.75
N LYS A 155 17.17 -9.28 13.77
CA LYS A 155 18.29 -10.20 13.84
C LYS A 155 17.88 -11.67 13.73
N ALA A 156 16.74 -12.06 14.33
CA ALA A 156 16.22 -13.42 14.24
C ALA A 156 15.86 -13.82 12.79
N TYR A 157 15.58 -12.84 11.92
CA TYR A 157 15.29 -13.02 10.50
C TYR A 157 16.50 -12.70 9.59
N GLY A 158 17.69 -12.51 10.15
CA GLY A 158 18.86 -12.09 9.38
C GLY A 158 18.78 -10.67 8.82
N LEU A 159 17.95 -9.82 9.42
CA LEU A 159 17.70 -8.45 9.00
C LEU A 159 18.09 -7.45 10.08
N SER A 160 18.24 -6.18 9.70
CA SER A 160 18.37 -5.08 10.65
C SER A 160 17.00 -4.56 11.05
N GLY A 161 16.64 -4.68 12.33
CA GLY A 161 15.50 -3.97 12.91
C GLY A 161 15.92 -2.55 13.29
N GLU A 162 15.04 -1.57 13.12
CA GLU A 162 15.32 -0.17 13.50
C GLU A 162 14.40 0.32 14.63
N ASN A 163 13.40 -0.46 15.00
CA ASN A 163 12.44 -0.13 16.06
C ASN A 163 11.74 1.24 15.88
N GLY A 164 11.53 1.66 14.62
CA GLY A 164 11.16 3.04 14.28
C GLY A 164 9.67 3.33 14.29
N THR A 165 8.83 2.44 13.76
CA THR A 165 7.40 2.70 13.56
C THR A 165 6.52 1.62 14.17
N SER A 166 5.32 2.01 14.62
CA SER A 166 4.29 1.11 15.11
C SER A 166 2.91 1.57 14.69
N ALA A 167 1.93 0.68 14.75
CA ALA A 167 0.53 1.03 14.53
C ALA A 167 0.05 2.00 15.61
N THR A 168 -0.82 2.93 15.23
CA THR A 168 -1.48 3.82 16.18
C THR A 168 -2.61 3.11 16.92
N VAL A 169 -3.03 3.67 18.05
CA VAL A 169 -4.22 3.18 18.79
C VAL A 169 -5.48 3.19 17.90
N GLU A 170 -5.63 4.18 17.04
CA GLU A 170 -6.76 4.24 16.10
C GLU A 170 -6.72 3.09 15.08
N THR A 171 -5.55 2.67 14.65
CA THR A 171 -5.41 1.47 13.80
C THR A 171 -5.91 0.23 14.54
N LEU A 172 -5.53 0.03 15.80
CA LEU A 172 -6.00 -1.10 16.61
C LEU A 172 -7.54 -1.11 16.74
N ARG A 173 -8.11 0.06 17.03
CA ARG A 173 -9.58 0.23 17.14
C ARG A 173 -10.28 -0.06 15.82
N THR A 174 -9.73 0.42 14.72
CA THR A 174 -10.30 0.22 13.37
C THR A 174 -10.32 -1.26 12.99
N PHE A 175 -9.30 -2.02 13.37
CA PHE A 175 -9.26 -3.46 13.17
C PHE A 175 -10.04 -4.25 14.23
N GLY A 176 -10.56 -3.61 15.27
CA GLY A 176 -11.24 -4.28 16.38
C GLY A 176 -10.31 -5.19 17.19
N TYR A 177 -9.02 -4.84 17.31
CA TYR A 177 -8.04 -5.64 18.05
C TYR A 177 -8.50 -5.86 19.51
N ASP A 178 -8.34 -7.07 20.05
CA ASP A 178 -8.83 -7.52 21.36
C ASP A 178 -10.37 -7.51 21.50
N THR A 179 -11.11 -7.61 20.42
CA THR A 179 -12.56 -7.77 20.44
C THR A 179 -12.98 -9.06 19.73
N ASP A 180 -14.22 -9.52 19.99
CA ASP A 180 -14.81 -10.68 19.30
C ASP A 180 -15.06 -10.44 17.80
N SER A 181 -14.90 -9.21 17.34
CA SER A 181 -15.11 -8.77 15.95
C SER A 181 -13.83 -8.30 15.27
N VAL A 182 -12.67 -8.83 15.67
CA VAL A 182 -11.40 -8.47 15.05
C VAL A 182 -11.38 -8.78 13.56
N ASP A 183 -10.93 -7.82 12.77
CA ASP A 183 -10.65 -8.05 11.35
C ASP A 183 -9.40 -8.93 11.20
N HIS A 184 -9.58 -10.12 10.61
CA HIS A 184 -8.48 -11.10 10.42
C HIS A 184 -7.29 -10.55 9.64
N ARG A 185 -7.45 -9.50 8.85
CA ARG A 185 -6.33 -8.80 8.18
C ARG A 185 -5.36 -8.17 9.17
N PHE A 186 -5.75 -7.99 10.44
CA PHE A 186 -4.82 -7.51 11.48
C PHE A 186 -3.63 -8.46 11.63
N GLU A 187 -3.88 -9.76 11.74
CA GLU A 187 -2.84 -10.78 11.90
C GLU A 187 -1.88 -10.87 10.70
N ASP A 188 -2.39 -10.58 9.50
CA ASP A 188 -1.58 -10.51 8.27
C ASP A 188 -0.77 -9.20 8.19
N SER A 189 -1.22 -8.14 8.87
CA SER A 189 -0.65 -6.80 8.76
C SER A 189 0.31 -6.43 9.89
N PHE A 190 0.13 -7.00 11.09
CA PHE A 190 0.87 -6.58 12.29
C PHE A 190 1.35 -7.76 13.14
N PHE A 191 2.52 -7.56 13.76
CA PHE A 191 2.98 -8.36 14.88
C PHE A 191 2.47 -7.74 16.20
N ALA A 192 1.87 -8.57 17.06
CA ALA A 192 1.39 -8.21 18.38
C ALA A 192 1.66 -9.37 19.35
N GLY A 193 1.90 -9.07 20.62
CA GLY A 193 2.23 -10.11 21.63
C GLY A 193 3.61 -10.72 21.43
N THR A 194 3.74 -11.99 21.78
CA THR A 194 5.01 -12.74 21.72
C THR A 194 5.54 -12.82 20.29
N VAL A 195 6.79 -12.43 20.10
CA VAL A 195 7.48 -12.48 18.81
C VAL A 195 8.18 -13.82 18.65
N LEU A 196 7.94 -14.49 17.53
CA LEU A 196 8.56 -15.76 17.18
C LEU A 196 9.63 -15.58 16.08
N ASP A 197 10.68 -16.39 16.15
CA ASP A 197 11.67 -16.53 15.08
C ASP A 197 11.11 -17.39 13.92
N PRO A 198 11.83 -17.56 12.80
CA PRO A 198 11.40 -18.41 11.69
C PRO A 198 11.18 -19.89 12.05
N ASN A 199 11.74 -20.34 13.15
CA ASN A 199 11.62 -21.74 13.63
C ASN A 199 10.47 -21.89 14.65
N GLY A 200 9.73 -20.80 14.94
CA GLY A 200 8.64 -20.80 15.90
C GLY A 200 9.07 -20.63 17.37
N ASN A 201 10.34 -20.30 17.65
CA ASN A 201 10.80 -20.08 19.01
C ASN A 201 10.62 -18.60 19.41
N PRO A 202 10.30 -18.31 20.71
CA PRO A 202 10.23 -16.94 21.19
C PRO A 202 11.57 -16.20 21.06
N VAL A 203 11.54 -15.05 20.41
CA VAL A 203 12.71 -14.16 20.30
C VAL A 203 13.07 -13.63 21.68
N LYS A 204 14.36 -13.66 22.00
CA LYS A 204 14.87 -13.17 23.29
C LYS A 204 15.47 -11.77 23.17
N LEU A 205 15.25 -10.98 24.21
CA LEU A 205 15.96 -9.73 24.45
C LEU A 205 17.36 -9.99 25.04
N ASP A 206 18.20 -8.97 25.10
CA ASP A 206 19.58 -9.09 25.58
C ASP A 206 19.69 -9.49 27.07
N ASP A 207 18.62 -9.22 27.84
CA ASP A 207 18.49 -9.62 29.25
C ASP A 207 17.92 -11.03 29.43
N GLY A 208 17.66 -11.76 28.33
CA GLY A 208 17.11 -13.11 28.31
C GLY A 208 15.59 -13.19 28.41
N SER A 209 14.90 -12.08 28.62
CA SER A 209 13.42 -12.06 28.61
C SER A 209 12.89 -12.28 27.20
N THR A 210 11.60 -12.62 27.10
CA THR A 210 10.92 -12.80 25.78
C THR A 210 10.53 -11.44 25.23
N LEU A 211 10.79 -11.23 23.94
CA LEU A 211 10.29 -10.05 23.24
C LEU A 211 8.78 -10.16 23.02
N GLU A 212 8.05 -9.19 23.53
CA GLU A 212 6.62 -9.03 23.29
C GLU A 212 6.33 -7.64 22.76
N TYR A 213 5.53 -7.54 21.69
CA TYR A 213 4.98 -6.26 21.29
C TYR A 213 3.69 -5.99 22.04
N LEU A 214 3.61 -4.81 22.66
CA LEU A 214 2.50 -4.37 23.53
C LEU A 214 1.63 -3.35 22.77
N PRO A 215 0.60 -3.80 22.01
CA PRO A 215 -0.12 -2.95 21.07
C PRO A 215 -0.69 -1.68 21.69
N TRP A 216 -1.29 -1.80 22.89
CA TRP A 216 -1.94 -0.67 23.58
C TRP A 216 -0.97 0.24 24.36
N ALA A 217 0.30 -0.15 24.50
CA ALA A 217 1.28 0.61 25.29
C ALA A 217 1.88 1.79 24.52
N ILE A 218 1.44 2.06 23.28
CA ILE A 218 1.97 3.14 22.47
C ILE A 218 1.73 4.51 23.11
N ARG A 219 2.77 5.33 23.15
CA ARG A 219 2.72 6.71 23.64
C ARG A 219 3.13 7.67 22.56
N LEU A 220 2.34 8.71 22.37
CA LEU A 220 2.64 9.81 21.45
C LEU A 220 3.46 10.93 22.10
N ASP A 221 3.51 10.95 23.44
CA ASP A 221 4.33 11.89 24.20
C ASP A 221 5.76 11.35 24.31
N VAL A 222 6.63 11.85 23.44
CA VAL A 222 8.06 11.49 23.40
C VAL A 222 8.90 12.31 24.36
N SER A 223 8.34 13.29 25.07
CA SER A 223 9.10 14.24 25.87
C SER A 223 9.42 13.75 27.29
N ALA A 224 8.65 12.82 27.83
CA ALA A 224 8.66 12.53 29.27
C ALA A 224 9.12 11.13 29.67
N GLN A 225 9.33 10.19 28.74
CA GLN A 225 9.65 8.79 29.07
C GLN A 225 10.72 8.19 28.17
N PRO A 226 11.53 7.25 28.70
CA PRO A 226 12.36 6.40 27.87
C PRO A 226 11.51 5.70 26.80
N TYR A 227 12.01 5.67 25.59
CA TYR A 227 11.39 5.00 24.46
C TYR A 227 11.24 3.50 24.77
N GLU A 228 10.02 3.01 24.85
CA GLU A 228 9.74 1.59 25.04
C GLU A 228 9.88 0.84 23.71
N LYS A 229 10.94 0.07 23.59
CA LYS A 229 11.32 -0.64 22.36
C LYS A 229 10.30 -1.68 21.91
N SER A 230 9.38 -2.12 22.77
CA SER A 230 8.31 -3.08 22.52
C SER A 230 6.93 -2.45 22.36
N ALA A 231 6.78 -1.13 22.55
CA ALA A 231 5.50 -0.44 22.46
C ALA A 231 4.90 -0.48 21.06
N GLY A 232 3.59 -0.74 20.98
CA GLY A 232 2.80 -0.76 19.76
C GLY A 232 2.95 -2.03 18.91
N ALA A 233 1.91 -2.32 18.11
CA ALA A 233 1.96 -3.38 17.11
C ALA A 233 2.89 -3.00 15.94
N ARG A 234 3.62 -3.97 15.41
CA ARG A 234 4.67 -3.73 14.42
C ARG A 234 4.29 -4.28 13.05
N MET A 235 4.72 -3.62 11.99
CA MET A 235 4.39 -4.00 10.62
C MET A 235 4.88 -5.40 10.28
N LYS A 236 3.97 -6.25 9.80
CA LYS A 236 4.22 -7.61 9.36
C LYS A 236 3.98 -7.79 7.86
N LYS A 237 3.10 -7.07 7.28
CA LYS A 237 2.45 -7.18 5.98
C LYS A 237 3.30 -7.80 4.85
N TYR A 238 4.60 -7.54 4.81
CA TYR A 238 5.49 -8.01 3.74
C TYR A 238 6.27 -9.24 4.17
N GLU A 239 6.27 -10.27 3.32
CA GLU A 239 7.09 -11.46 3.50
C GLU A 239 8.59 -11.13 3.38
N VAL A 240 9.40 -11.92 4.07
CA VAL A 240 10.86 -11.90 3.96
C VAL A 240 11.31 -13.21 3.34
N ASP A 241 12.02 -13.17 2.23
CA ASP A 241 12.68 -14.34 1.68
C ASP A 241 13.96 -14.65 2.47
N LEU A 242 13.85 -15.56 3.42
CA LEU A 242 14.99 -15.98 4.27
C LEU A 242 16.11 -16.64 3.48
N LYS A 243 15.84 -17.18 2.30
CA LYS A 243 16.85 -17.77 1.41
C LYS A 243 17.70 -16.70 0.73
N SER A 244 17.17 -15.50 0.61
CA SER A 244 17.85 -14.34 0.01
C SER A 244 18.62 -13.51 1.02
N THR A 245 18.61 -13.86 2.31
CA THR A 245 19.27 -13.10 3.36
C THR A 245 20.38 -13.93 4.01
N LYS A 246 21.56 -13.34 4.13
CA LYS A 246 22.65 -13.87 4.91
C LYS A 246 23.29 -12.73 5.69
N ASP A 247 23.33 -12.84 7.01
CA ASP A 247 23.90 -11.84 7.92
C ASP A 247 23.31 -10.43 7.71
N GLY A 248 22.00 -10.33 7.43
CA GLY A 248 21.31 -9.08 7.14
C GLY A 248 21.62 -8.47 5.77
N LYS A 249 22.29 -9.21 4.90
CA LYS A 249 22.57 -8.82 3.52
C LYS A 249 21.81 -9.73 2.56
N LEU A 250 21.41 -9.20 1.40
CA LEU A 250 20.88 -10.05 0.33
C LEU A 250 21.96 -11.04 -0.08
N SER A 251 21.61 -12.33 -0.10
CA SER A 251 22.52 -13.34 -0.62
C SER A 251 22.47 -13.34 -2.15
N ASP A 252 23.58 -13.70 -2.78
CA ASP A 252 23.70 -13.79 -4.25
C ASP A 252 23.07 -15.07 -4.83
N ASN A 253 22.26 -15.80 -4.07
CA ASN A 253 21.60 -17.02 -4.50
C ASN A 253 20.21 -16.74 -5.10
#